data_7ed78b06b68c7a72b0e0698f5bb8b71b
#
_entry.id   7ed78b06b68c7a72b0e0698f5bb8b71b
#
_cell.length_a   1.000
_cell.length_b   1.000
_cell.length_c   1.000
_cell.angle_alpha   90.00
_cell.angle_beta   90.00
_cell.angle_gamma   90.00
#
_symmetry.space_group_name_H-M   'P 1'
#
loop_
_entity.id
_entity.type
_entity.pdbx_description
1 polymer ?
#
loop_
_entity_poly.entity_id
_entity_poly.type
_entity_poly.pdbx_seq_one_letter_code
_entity_poly.pdbx_strand_id
1 'polypeptide(L)'
;MKQFLRNLKMATTLLVLFVAVLLAALFVQQKRSTEELSAAAGENKYTLQQIYSRAGSISSSDGVVLAHSDEGERKYAENSELARACLHLVGDYTHRLTNSVESVYMQELLGSSRSFLEQLKLDLSGCGFEGNDLTLTVNSNLMLKAGKLLKNYRGSIVLLNYETGDLLALANSPTVYPQDVINWENITDGSLFNRALYGRYLPGSTIKMITTAALLEAPDLDIDMKVKCLGSKEIVPAGARETLTPEGHGTVGLQEAFRKSCNAFFGKLAIALGRERFNEKAENFGFNQDLVLGNFKIAQSRLDLQEPGQGALSWAGVGQPIGQDKVTVSPMHLAAIAGAIANDGVMMKPNVLLQETDPLGAVKYSREAEEYYSCCRSDTAAELEELMLDVVNSGTGKRARRDGLKIAGKTGTAEMTNDDGKIEVNSLFAGYLISDSHPLAVAVVLEGENRDAATVAADMLQYAASIAIP
;
A
#
# COMPACT_ATOMS: atom_id res chain seq x y z
N MET A 1 -63.66 -15.92 -37.95
CA MET A 1 -62.41 -15.19 -38.13
C MET A 1 -62.26 -13.98 -37.14
N LYS A 2 -63.19 -13.02 -37.10
CA LYS A 2 -63.12 -11.85 -36.19
C LYS A 2 -63.06 -12.23 -34.69
N GLN A 3 -63.84 -13.21 -34.21
CA GLN A 3 -63.85 -13.66 -32.85
C GLN A 3 -62.55 -14.40 -32.46
N PHE A 4 -61.99 -15.20 -33.34
CA PHE A 4 -60.69 -15.85 -33.16
C PHE A 4 -59.54 -14.83 -33.00
N LEU A 5 -59.50 -13.82 -33.88
CA LEU A 5 -58.52 -12.75 -33.81
C LEU A 5 -58.65 -11.92 -32.53
N ARG A 6 -59.88 -11.69 -32.03
CA ARG A 6 -60.12 -11.01 -30.75
C ARG A 6 -59.63 -11.82 -29.55
N ASN A 7 -59.92 -13.14 -29.54
CA ASN A 7 -59.45 -14.02 -28.49
C ASN A 7 -57.92 -14.17 -28.49
N LEU A 8 -57.30 -14.22 -29.69
CA LEU A 8 -55.84 -14.25 -29.82
C LEU A 8 -55.19 -12.97 -29.30
N LYS A 9 -55.73 -11.78 -29.65
CA LYS A 9 -55.25 -10.50 -29.12
C LYS A 9 -55.39 -10.45 -27.60
N MET A 10 -56.54 -10.92 -27.06
CA MET A 10 -56.74 -10.94 -25.61
C MET A 10 -55.75 -11.88 -24.90
N ALA A 11 -55.52 -13.07 -25.42
CA ALA A 11 -54.53 -14.02 -24.91
C ALA A 11 -53.10 -13.45 -24.95
N THR A 12 -52.71 -12.80 -26.06
CA THR A 12 -51.41 -12.15 -26.19
C THR A 12 -51.25 -10.99 -25.18
N THR A 13 -52.28 -10.18 -25.01
CA THR A 13 -52.25 -9.10 -24.03
C THR A 13 -52.13 -9.62 -22.59
N LEU A 14 -52.86 -10.70 -22.25
CA LEU A 14 -52.76 -11.34 -20.94
C LEU A 14 -51.37 -11.95 -20.72
N LEU A 15 -50.77 -12.56 -21.74
CA LEU A 15 -49.41 -13.10 -21.65
C LEU A 15 -48.37 -12.00 -21.44
N VAL A 16 -48.47 -10.89 -22.19
CA VAL A 16 -47.57 -9.72 -22.00
C VAL A 16 -47.71 -9.11 -20.61
N LEU A 17 -48.94 -8.98 -20.11
CA LEU A 17 -49.19 -8.51 -18.75
C LEU A 17 -48.61 -9.47 -17.70
N PHE A 18 -48.78 -10.77 -17.89
CA PHE A 18 -48.22 -11.78 -16.98
C PHE A 18 -46.68 -11.72 -16.94
N VAL A 19 -46.03 -11.62 -18.10
CA VAL A 19 -44.58 -11.46 -18.21
C VAL A 19 -44.13 -10.15 -17.54
N ALA A 20 -44.86 -9.05 -17.76
CA ALA A 20 -44.52 -7.78 -17.11
C ALA A 20 -44.64 -7.84 -15.58
N VAL A 21 -45.66 -8.54 -15.04
CA VAL A 21 -45.82 -8.77 -13.61
C VAL A 21 -44.68 -9.64 -13.03
N LEU A 22 -44.30 -10.70 -13.78
CA LEU A 22 -43.16 -11.56 -13.40
C LEU A 22 -41.85 -10.78 -13.36
N LEU A 23 -41.58 -9.95 -14.36
CA LEU A 23 -40.38 -9.11 -14.40
C LEU A 23 -40.36 -8.08 -13.24
N ALA A 24 -41.50 -7.47 -12.94
CA ALA A 24 -41.64 -6.56 -11.82
C ALA A 24 -41.44 -7.26 -10.46
N ALA A 25 -41.96 -8.48 -10.30
CA ALA A 25 -41.77 -9.29 -9.11
C ALA A 25 -40.29 -9.67 -8.89
N LEU A 26 -39.59 -10.09 -9.98
CA LEU A 26 -38.17 -10.40 -9.95
C LEU A 26 -37.33 -9.16 -9.60
N PHE A 27 -37.67 -8.00 -10.16
CA PHE A 27 -37.00 -6.75 -9.83
C PHE A 27 -37.12 -6.36 -8.36
N VAL A 28 -38.35 -6.49 -7.80
CA VAL A 28 -38.61 -6.24 -6.39
C VAL A 28 -37.88 -7.23 -5.49
N GLN A 29 -37.83 -8.50 -5.89
CA GLN A 29 -37.11 -9.54 -5.16
C GLN A 29 -35.61 -9.29 -5.16
N GLN A 30 -35.03 -8.95 -6.31
CA GLN A 30 -33.62 -8.59 -6.41
C GLN A 30 -33.26 -7.40 -5.51
N LYS A 31 -34.07 -6.32 -5.57
CA LYS A 31 -33.86 -5.14 -4.74
C LYS A 31 -33.90 -5.46 -3.25
N ARG A 32 -34.88 -6.26 -2.79
CA ARG A 32 -34.96 -6.71 -1.40
C ARG A 32 -33.76 -7.57 -1.00
N SER A 33 -33.36 -8.52 -1.84
CA SER A 33 -32.19 -9.35 -1.58
C SER A 33 -30.91 -8.52 -1.47
N THR A 34 -30.73 -7.50 -2.31
CA THR A 34 -29.58 -6.58 -2.23
C THR A 34 -29.59 -5.73 -0.94
N GLU A 35 -30.78 -5.23 -0.54
CA GLU A 35 -30.95 -4.44 0.69
C GLU A 35 -30.74 -5.32 1.95
N GLU A 36 -31.24 -6.55 1.96
CA GLU A 36 -31.04 -7.52 3.04
C GLU A 36 -29.58 -7.94 3.18
N LEU A 37 -28.90 -8.18 2.08
CA LEU A 37 -27.45 -8.50 2.05
C LEU A 37 -26.61 -7.34 2.57
N SER A 38 -26.93 -6.11 2.18
CA SER A 38 -26.18 -4.93 2.65
C SER A 38 -26.43 -4.61 4.13
N ALA A 39 -27.63 -4.87 4.65
CA ALA A 39 -27.98 -4.69 6.06
C ALA A 39 -27.38 -5.80 6.95
N ALA A 40 -27.35 -7.04 6.47
CA ALA A 40 -26.85 -8.20 7.21
C ALA A 40 -25.33 -8.21 7.38
N ALA A 41 -24.59 -7.55 6.50
CA ALA A 41 -23.12 -7.48 6.54
C ALA A 41 -22.55 -6.89 7.84
N GLY A 42 -23.36 -6.19 8.64
CA GLY A 42 -22.96 -5.57 9.90
C GLY A 42 -23.30 -6.34 11.20
N GLU A 43 -24.20 -7.31 11.19
CA GLU A 43 -24.84 -7.74 12.45
C GLU A 43 -24.66 -9.21 12.87
N ASN A 44 -24.29 -10.16 12.00
CA ASN A 44 -24.25 -11.56 12.44
C ASN A 44 -23.22 -12.43 11.68
N LYS A 45 -22.32 -13.09 12.43
CA LYS A 45 -21.27 -13.98 11.91
C LYS A 45 -21.81 -15.10 10.99
N TYR A 46 -22.92 -15.73 11.35
CA TYR A 46 -23.53 -16.78 10.53
C TYR A 46 -24.06 -16.23 9.22
N THR A 47 -24.60 -15.03 9.24
CA THR A 47 -25.14 -14.38 8.04
C THR A 47 -24.02 -14.04 7.06
N LEU A 48 -22.89 -13.52 7.53
CA LEU A 48 -21.74 -13.22 6.68
C LEU A 48 -21.18 -14.50 6.02
N GLN A 49 -21.01 -15.59 6.77
CA GLN A 49 -20.55 -16.86 6.20
C GLN A 49 -21.49 -17.38 5.12
N GLN A 50 -22.81 -17.29 5.31
CA GLN A 50 -23.80 -17.68 4.31
C GLN A 50 -23.74 -16.77 3.07
N ILE A 51 -23.54 -15.48 3.25
CA ILE A 51 -23.39 -14.52 2.15
C ILE A 51 -22.16 -14.87 1.31
N TYR A 52 -21.00 -15.04 1.95
CA TYR A 52 -19.77 -15.36 1.26
C TYR A 52 -19.68 -16.80 0.72
N SER A 53 -20.63 -17.66 1.08
CA SER A 53 -20.70 -19.04 0.55
C SER A 53 -20.83 -19.13 -0.98
N ARG A 54 -21.22 -18.03 -1.63
CA ARG A 54 -21.41 -17.91 -3.09
C ARG A 54 -20.55 -16.80 -3.70
N ALA A 55 -19.66 -16.24 -2.92
CA ALA A 55 -18.76 -15.19 -3.38
C ALA A 55 -17.82 -15.76 -4.47
N GLY A 56 -17.54 -14.95 -5.47
CA GLY A 56 -16.56 -15.29 -6.50
C GLY A 56 -15.17 -15.54 -5.94
N SER A 57 -14.30 -16.09 -6.75
CA SER A 57 -12.92 -16.40 -6.39
C SER A 57 -12.07 -15.13 -6.37
N ILE A 58 -11.04 -15.12 -5.53
CA ILE A 58 -9.97 -14.13 -5.53
C ILE A 58 -8.70 -14.85 -5.94
N SER A 59 -8.09 -14.42 -7.03
CA SER A 59 -6.85 -15.02 -7.57
C SER A 59 -5.74 -13.97 -7.67
N SER A 60 -4.50 -14.41 -7.61
CA SER A 60 -3.31 -13.61 -7.90
C SER A 60 -3.09 -13.44 -9.40
N SER A 61 -2.21 -12.51 -9.81
CA SER A 61 -1.87 -12.27 -11.23
C SER A 61 -1.24 -13.49 -11.93
N ASP A 62 -0.61 -14.38 -11.18
CA ASP A 62 -0.06 -15.65 -11.64
C ASP A 62 -1.06 -16.83 -11.57
N GLY A 63 -2.36 -16.54 -11.36
CA GLY A 63 -3.46 -17.51 -11.44
C GLY A 63 -3.65 -18.40 -10.22
N VAL A 64 -2.96 -18.13 -9.10
CA VAL A 64 -3.13 -18.91 -7.87
C VAL A 64 -4.37 -18.42 -7.12
N VAL A 65 -5.28 -19.32 -6.76
CA VAL A 65 -6.47 -19.00 -5.97
C VAL A 65 -6.09 -18.65 -4.54
N LEU A 66 -6.42 -17.45 -4.11
CA LEU A 66 -6.15 -16.92 -2.76
C LEU A 66 -7.34 -17.12 -1.82
N ALA A 67 -8.56 -17.02 -2.35
CA ALA A 67 -9.80 -17.35 -1.64
C ALA A 67 -10.87 -17.78 -2.64
N HIS A 68 -11.72 -18.73 -2.26
CA HIS A 68 -12.86 -19.22 -3.06
C HIS A 68 -13.94 -19.78 -2.16
N SER A 69 -15.12 -19.95 -2.72
CA SER A 69 -16.25 -20.57 -2.01
C SER A 69 -16.48 -21.99 -2.54
N ASP A 70 -16.56 -22.95 -1.63
CA ASP A 70 -16.76 -24.35 -1.96
C ASP A 70 -17.62 -25.02 -0.90
N GLU A 71 -18.61 -25.83 -1.31
CA GLU A 71 -19.55 -26.56 -0.44
C GLU A 71 -20.24 -25.66 0.61
N GLY A 72 -20.49 -24.39 0.26
CA GLY A 72 -21.15 -23.43 1.17
C GLY A 72 -20.24 -22.77 2.19
N GLU A 73 -18.91 -22.96 2.07
CA GLU A 73 -17.92 -22.35 2.94
C GLU A 73 -16.90 -21.51 2.17
N ARG A 74 -16.38 -20.45 2.79
CA ARG A 74 -15.27 -19.67 2.27
C ARG A 74 -13.94 -20.34 2.64
N LYS A 75 -13.12 -20.65 1.65
CA LYS A 75 -11.81 -21.28 1.80
C LYS A 75 -10.71 -20.33 1.32
N TYR A 76 -9.56 -20.43 1.94
CA TYR A 76 -8.36 -19.63 1.60
C TYR A 76 -7.28 -20.51 0.98
N ALA A 77 -6.22 -19.88 0.46
CA ALA A 77 -5.16 -20.59 -0.25
C ALA A 77 -4.72 -21.90 0.46
N GLU A 78 -4.59 -22.98 -0.31
CA GLU A 78 -4.19 -24.30 0.21
C GLU A 78 -2.82 -24.26 0.93
N ASN A 79 -1.90 -23.45 0.38
CA ASN A 79 -0.63 -23.22 1.06
C ASN A 79 -0.84 -22.30 2.26
N SER A 80 -0.73 -22.85 3.46
CA SER A 80 -0.98 -22.12 4.72
C SER A 80 -0.05 -20.94 4.96
N GLU A 81 1.20 -20.97 4.46
CA GLU A 81 2.12 -19.82 4.55
C GLU A 81 1.66 -18.69 3.62
N LEU A 82 1.16 -19.02 2.41
CA LEU A 82 0.58 -18.04 1.49
C LEU A 82 -0.70 -17.43 2.08
N ALA A 83 -1.60 -18.28 2.60
CA ALA A 83 -2.83 -17.81 3.24
C ALA A 83 -2.55 -16.82 4.39
N ARG A 84 -1.55 -17.13 5.25
CA ARG A 84 -1.09 -16.21 6.30
C ARG A 84 -0.53 -14.91 5.75
N ALA A 85 0.27 -14.97 4.70
CA ALA A 85 0.85 -13.78 4.06
C ALA A 85 -0.24 -12.89 3.45
N CYS A 86 -1.31 -13.48 2.92
CA CYS A 86 -2.41 -12.79 2.27
C CYS A 86 -3.51 -12.29 3.23
N LEU A 87 -3.51 -12.69 4.51
CA LEU A 87 -4.58 -12.36 5.46
C LEU A 87 -5.04 -10.90 5.41
N HIS A 88 -4.10 -9.97 5.56
CA HIS A 88 -4.42 -8.55 5.65
C HIS A 88 -4.88 -7.92 4.33
N LEU A 89 -4.57 -8.56 3.20
CA LEU A 89 -4.99 -8.10 1.89
C LEU A 89 -6.30 -8.76 1.47
N VAL A 90 -6.39 -10.09 1.57
CA VAL A 90 -7.54 -10.87 1.06
C VAL A 90 -8.71 -10.81 2.02
N GLY A 91 -8.50 -11.12 3.29
CA GLY A 91 -9.54 -11.17 4.32
C GLY A 91 -9.40 -12.37 5.24
N ASP A 92 -10.39 -12.56 6.09
CA ASP A 92 -10.44 -13.61 7.11
C ASP A 92 -11.79 -14.32 7.11
N TYR A 93 -11.81 -15.55 7.64
CA TYR A 93 -13.01 -16.38 7.69
C TYR A 93 -14.20 -15.75 8.48
N THR A 94 -13.94 -14.80 9.33
CA THR A 94 -15.00 -14.10 10.08
C THR A 94 -15.46 -12.81 9.39
N HIS A 95 -14.81 -12.41 8.29
CA HIS A 95 -15.04 -11.17 7.53
C HIS A 95 -15.02 -9.90 8.40
N ARG A 96 -14.15 -9.90 9.44
CA ARG A 96 -14.00 -8.78 10.37
C ARG A 96 -12.90 -7.80 9.97
N LEU A 97 -12.01 -8.20 9.08
CA LEU A 97 -11.02 -7.29 8.50
C LEU A 97 -11.72 -6.36 7.50
N THR A 98 -12.19 -5.23 8.01
CA THR A 98 -13.02 -4.26 7.25
C THR A 98 -12.29 -3.56 6.11
N ASN A 99 -10.97 -3.75 5.99
CA ASN A 99 -10.16 -3.20 4.91
C ASN A 99 -9.34 -4.31 4.25
N SER A 100 -10.04 -5.27 3.70
CA SER A 100 -9.54 -6.38 2.91
C SER A 100 -10.27 -6.42 1.57
N VAL A 101 -9.76 -7.17 0.59
CA VAL A 101 -10.42 -7.35 -0.72
C VAL A 101 -11.85 -7.85 -0.53
N GLU A 102 -12.07 -8.82 0.34
CA GLU A 102 -13.42 -9.34 0.61
C GLU A 102 -14.39 -8.26 1.10
N SER A 103 -13.91 -7.32 1.91
CA SER A 103 -14.73 -6.23 2.44
C SER A 103 -14.90 -5.07 1.45
N VAL A 104 -13.80 -4.65 0.81
CA VAL A 104 -13.76 -3.48 -0.08
C VAL A 104 -14.47 -3.75 -1.42
N TYR A 105 -14.35 -4.98 -1.93
CA TYR A 105 -14.98 -5.43 -3.19
C TYR A 105 -16.12 -6.41 -2.93
N MET A 106 -16.82 -6.25 -1.80
CA MET A 106 -17.92 -7.14 -1.41
C MET A 106 -19.04 -7.14 -2.46
N GLN A 107 -19.37 -5.99 -3.05
CA GLN A 107 -20.45 -5.88 -4.02
C GLN A 107 -20.16 -6.65 -5.31
N GLU A 108 -18.93 -6.60 -5.78
CA GLU A 108 -18.42 -7.32 -6.93
C GLU A 108 -18.38 -8.83 -6.63
N LEU A 109 -17.74 -9.22 -5.52
CA LEU A 109 -17.63 -10.61 -5.09
C LEU A 109 -18.98 -11.30 -4.87
N LEU A 110 -20.01 -10.56 -4.49
CA LEU A 110 -21.36 -11.09 -4.29
C LEU A 110 -22.27 -10.87 -5.51
N GLY A 111 -21.79 -10.14 -6.52
CA GLY A 111 -22.58 -9.80 -7.71
C GLY A 111 -23.77 -8.88 -7.41
N SER A 112 -23.77 -8.18 -6.26
CA SER A 112 -24.90 -7.34 -5.85
C SER A 112 -24.95 -5.99 -6.59
N SER A 113 -23.89 -5.61 -7.28
CA SER A 113 -23.82 -4.41 -8.14
C SER A 113 -24.44 -4.60 -9.54
N ARG A 114 -24.84 -5.82 -9.88
CA ARG A 114 -25.35 -6.17 -11.21
C ARG A 114 -26.70 -5.50 -11.51
N SER A 115 -26.85 -5.08 -12.76
CA SER A 115 -28.15 -4.64 -13.26
C SER A 115 -29.15 -5.80 -13.36
N PHE A 116 -30.45 -5.49 -13.38
CA PHE A 116 -31.50 -6.49 -13.54
C PHE A 116 -31.32 -7.35 -14.80
N LEU A 117 -30.91 -6.76 -15.90
CA LEU A 117 -30.73 -7.49 -17.18
C LEU A 117 -29.54 -8.44 -17.11
N GLU A 118 -28.45 -8.04 -16.48
CA GLU A 118 -27.29 -8.89 -16.24
C GLU A 118 -27.66 -10.08 -15.35
N GLN A 119 -28.37 -9.81 -14.26
CA GLN A 119 -28.84 -10.87 -13.36
C GLN A 119 -29.77 -11.85 -14.08
N LEU A 120 -30.73 -11.35 -14.86
CA LEU A 120 -31.63 -12.19 -15.64
C LEU A 120 -30.88 -13.08 -16.63
N LYS A 121 -29.85 -12.56 -17.29
CA LYS A 121 -28.99 -13.33 -18.20
C LYS A 121 -28.27 -14.47 -17.47
N LEU A 122 -27.73 -14.19 -16.27
CA LEU A 122 -27.07 -15.19 -15.44
C LEU A 122 -28.03 -16.26 -14.93
N ASP A 123 -29.25 -15.86 -14.49
CA ASP A 123 -30.27 -16.77 -14.05
C ASP A 123 -30.70 -17.74 -15.17
N LEU A 124 -30.86 -17.23 -16.40
CA LEU A 124 -31.18 -18.05 -17.60
C LEU A 124 -30.03 -18.98 -17.98
N SER A 125 -28.80 -18.66 -17.63
CA SER A 125 -27.61 -19.47 -17.90
C SER A 125 -27.29 -20.48 -16.78
N GLY A 126 -28.05 -20.45 -15.68
CA GLY A 126 -27.86 -21.35 -14.53
C GLY A 126 -26.80 -20.88 -13.51
N CYS A 127 -26.18 -19.70 -13.71
CA CYS A 127 -25.15 -19.12 -12.84
C CYS A 127 -25.70 -18.00 -11.94
N GLY A 128 -27.02 -17.97 -11.70
CA GLY A 128 -27.74 -16.80 -11.20
C GLY A 128 -27.30 -16.19 -9.87
N PHE A 129 -26.68 -16.95 -8.98
CA PHE A 129 -26.32 -16.48 -7.65
C PHE A 129 -24.81 -16.51 -7.35
N GLU A 130 -23.99 -16.79 -8.35
CA GLU A 130 -22.54 -16.77 -8.20
C GLU A 130 -22.03 -15.33 -8.28
N GLY A 131 -21.04 -14.98 -7.45
CA GLY A 131 -20.39 -13.68 -7.49
C GLY A 131 -19.42 -13.52 -8.66
N ASN A 132 -18.80 -12.33 -8.80
CA ASN A 132 -17.77 -12.12 -9.81
C ASN A 132 -16.41 -12.56 -9.28
N ASP A 133 -15.58 -13.09 -10.15
CA ASP A 133 -14.19 -13.43 -9.83
C ASP A 133 -13.31 -12.19 -9.93
N LEU A 134 -12.40 -12.06 -8.97
CA LEU A 134 -11.43 -10.97 -8.91
C LEU A 134 -10.01 -11.52 -9.12
N THR A 135 -9.31 -10.97 -10.08
CA THR A 135 -7.87 -11.19 -10.23
C THR A 135 -7.12 -9.97 -9.67
N LEU A 136 -6.24 -10.20 -8.71
CA LEU A 136 -5.44 -9.16 -8.10
C LEU A 136 -4.11 -8.97 -8.85
N THR A 137 -3.50 -7.80 -8.69
CA THR A 137 -2.17 -7.51 -9.24
C THR A 137 -1.04 -8.23 -8.50
N VAL A 138 -1.29 -8.72 -7.29
CA VAL A 138 -0.27 -9.41 -6.48
C VAL A 138 0.14 -10.74 -7.10
N ASN A 139 1.42 -11.06 -6.99
CA ASN A 139 1.97 -12.36 -7.40
C ASN A 139 2.11 -13.28 -6.18
N SER A 140 1.62 -14.51 -6.27
CA SER A 140 1.59 -15.46 -5.15
C SER A 140 2.98 -15.79 -4.59
N ASN A 141 3.98 -15.92 -5.47
CA ASN A 141 5.36 -16.21 -5.07
C ASN A 141 5.99 -15.03 -4.34
N LEU A 142 5.69 -13.78 -4.77
CA LEU A 142 6.15 -12.57 -4.11
C LEU A 142 5.49 -12.38 -2.74
N MET A 143 4.19 -12.66 -2.62
CA MET A 143 3.46 -12.67 -1.35
C MET A 143 4.07 -13.67 -0.35
N LEU A 144 4.30 -14.91 -0.81
CA LEU A 144 4.93 -15.97 0.00
C LEU A 144 6.36 -15.58 0.43
N LYS A 145 7.15 -15.00 -0.48
CA LYS A 145 8.51 -14.53 -0.18
C LYS A 145 8.48 -13.42 0.86
N ALA A 146 7.62 -12.43 0.71
CA ALA A 146 7.48 -11.33 1.66
C ALA A 146 7.08 -11.82 3.06
N GLY A 147 6.11 -12.75 3.14
CA GLY A 147 5.72 -13.39 4.40
C GLY A 147 6.87 -14.15 5.06
N LYS A 148 7.68 -14.90 4.29
CA LYS A 148 8.86 -15.60 4.79
C LYS A 148 9.95 -14.66 5.31
N LEU A 149 10.19 -13.56 4.62
CA LEU A 149 11.16 -12.55 5.04
C LEU A 149 10.76 -11.87 6.36
N LEU A 150 9.45 -11.73 6.61
CA LEU A 150 8.94 -11.12 7.84
C LEU A 150 8.76 -12.10 9.02
N LYS A 151 8.94 -13.40 8.84
CA LYS A 151 8.58 -14.45 9.83
C LYS A 151 9.10 -14.16 11.25
N ASN A 152 10.29 -13.59 11.37
CA ASN A 152 10.94 -13.32 12.67
C ASN A 152 10.94 -11.84 13.05
N TYR A 153 10.15 -11.03 12.36
CA TYR A 153 10.07 -9.59 12.56
C TYR A 153 8.64 -9.17 12.87
N ARG A 154 8.48 -8.02 13.46
CA ARG A 154 7.25 -7.26 13.49
C ARG A 154 7.43 -6.11 12.49
N GLY A 155 6.52 -5.98 11.53
CA GLY A 155 6.67 -4.97 10.49
C GLY A 155 5.90 -5.27 9.22
N SER A 156 6.32 -4.67 8.11
CA SER A 156 5.68 -4.83 6.81
C SER A 156 6.65 -4.71 5.64
N ILE A 157 6.28 -5.34 4.53
CA ILE A 157 6.91 -5.21 3.22
C ILE A 157 5.82 -4.81 2.22
N VAL A 158 6.12 -3.80 1.40
CA VAL A 158 5.32 -3.41 0.23
C VAL A 158 6.22 -3.43 -0.99
N LEU A 159 5.79 -4.07 -2.06
CA LEU A 159 6.45 -4.10 -3.37
C LEU A 159 5.46 -3.62 -4.44
N LEU A 160 5.85 -2.62 -5.20
CA LEU A 160 5.07 -2.02 -6.29
C LEU A 160 5.81 -2.14 -7.62
N ASN A 161 5.06 -2.21 -8.71
CA ASN A 161 5.55 -1.80 -10.01
C ASN A 161 5.43 -0.28 -10.10
N TYR A 162 6.54 0.44 -10.25
CA TYR A 162 6.53 1.91 -10.22
C TYR A 162 6.05 2.54 -11.53
N GLU A 163 6.07 1.83 -12.66
CA GLU A 163 5.56 2.32 -13.95
C GLU A 163 4.04 2.20 -14.06
N THR A 164 3.45 1.25 -13.34
CA THR A 164 2.03 0.95 -13.45
C THR A 164 1.23 1.24 -12.20
N GLY A 165 1.89 1.36 -11.04
CA GLY A 165 1.25 1.47 -9.74
C GLY A 165 0.72 0.15 -9.17
N ASP A 166 0.96 -0.99 -9.84
CA ASP A 166 0.44 -2.28 -9.38
C ASP A 166 1.10 -2.72 -8.08
N LEU A 167 0.29 -3.12 -7.13
CA LEU A 167 0.74 -3.80 -5.93
C LEU A 167 1.14 -5.24 -6.29
N LEU A 168 2.43 -5.56 -6.19
CA LEU A 168 2.95 -6.90 -6.48
C LEU A 168 3.02 -7.78 -5.23
N ALA A 169 3.29 -7.18 -4.07
CA ALA A 169 3.22 -7.86 -2.77
C ALA A 169 2.98 -6.88 -1.63
N LEU A 170 2.20 -7.33 -0.63
CA LEU A 170 1.95 -6.66 0.63
C LEU A 170 1.89 -7.69 1.74
N ALA A 171 2.86 -7.70 2.63
CA ALA A 171 2.88 -8.59 3.77
C ALA A 171 3.06 -7.83 5.08
N ASN A 172 2.42 -8.32 6.13
CA ASN A 172 2.54 -7.80 7.49
C ASN A 172 2.89 -8.93 8.46
N SER A 173 3.56 -8.58 9.54
CA SER A 173 3.85 -9.48 10.65
C SER A 173 3.70 -8.73 11.99
N PRO A 174 3.14 -9.37 13.03
CA PRO A 174 2.63 -10.74 13.06
C PRO A 174 1.37 -10.93 12.22
N THR A 175 1.07 -12.19 11.89
CA THR A 175 -0.11 -12.62 11.14
C THR A 175 -0.60 -13.95 11.67
N VAL A 176 -1.84 -14.32 11.34
CA VAL A 176 -2.46 -15.60 11.69
C VAL A 176 -3.05 -16.28 10.45
N TYR A 177 -3.41 -17.55 10.56
CA TYR A 177 -4.13 -18.20 9.47
C TYR A 177 -5.57 -17.67 9.41
N PRO A 178 -6.14 -17.41 8.22
CA PRO A 178 -7.45 -16.75 8.09
C PRO A 178 -8.58 -17.44 8.86
N GLN A 179 -8.59 -18.79 8.96
CA GLN A 179 -9.58 -19.52 9.74
C GLN A 179 -9.36 -19.43 11.25
N ASP A 180 -8.11 -19.24 11.71
CA ASP A 180 -7.78 -19.16 13.14
C ASP A 180 -8.32 -17.89 13.82
N VAL A 181 -8.74 -16.89 13.03
CA VAL A 181 -9.36 -15.63 13.52
C VAL A 181 -10.66 -15.90 14.31
N ILE A 182 -11.26 -17.08 14.17
CA ILE A 182 -12.44 -17.49 14.96
C ILE A 182 -12.11 -17.54 16.46
N ASN A 183 -10.91 -17.98 16.82
CA ASN A 183 -10.47 -18.18 18.18
C ASN A 183 -9.60 -17.02 18.66
N TRP A 184 -10.21 -16.03 19.29
CA TRP A 184 -9.52 -14.84 19.81
C TRP A 184 -8.34 -15.14 20.75
N GLU A 185 -8.38 -16.27 21.44
CA GLU A 185 -7.29 -16.71 22.33
C GLU A 185 -5.99 -17.02 21.56
N ASN A 186 -6.06 -17.32 20.27
CA ASN A 186 -4.93 -17.61 19.41
C ASN A 186 -4.40 -16.37 18.66
N ILE A 187 -5.05 -15.22 18.81
CA ILE A 187 -4.66 -14.01 18.11
C ILE A 187 -3.58 -13.29 18.90
N THR A 188 -2.36 -13.26 18.35
CA THR A 188 -1.28 -12.46 18.90
C THR A 188 -1.58 -10.98 18.75
N ASP A 189 -1.19 -10.15 19.72
CA ASP A 189 -1.39 -8.71 19.67
C ASP A 189 -0.85 -8.09 18.36
N GLY A 190 -1.70 -7.32 17.71
CA GLY A 190 -1.42 -6.66 16.43
C GLY A 190 -1.37 -7.59 15.21
N SER A 191 -1.78 -8.88 15.31
CA SER A 191 -1.83 -9.82 14.17
C SER A 191 -2.88 -9.47 13.12
N LEU A 192 -3.90 -8.70 13.46
CA LEU A 192 -4.95 -8.26 12.56
C LEU A 192 -4.73 -6.83 12.04
N PHE A 193 -3.69 -6.16 12.50
CA PHE A 193 -3.38 -4.80 12.08
C PHE A 193 -2.60 -4.76 10.77
N ASN A 194 -3.22 -4.19 9.73
CA ASN A 194 -2.56 -3.99 8.44
C ASN A 194 -1.55 -2.82 8.51
N ARG A 195 -0.32 -3.14 8.89
CA ARG A 195 0.78 -2.19 9.05
C ARG A 195 1.13 -1.47 7.76
N ALA A 196 1.06 -2.18 6.66
CA ALA A 196 1.41 -1.64 5.35
C ALA A 196 0.51 -0.46 4.95
N LEU A 197 -0.80 -0.54 5.25
CA LEU A 197 -1.78 0.48 4.87
C LEU A 197 -2.07 1.48 5.99
N TYR A 198 -2.06 1.03 7.26
CA TYR A 198 -2.48 1.86 8.40
C TYR A 198 -1.40 2.22 9.39
N GLY A 199 -0.23 1.60 9.29
CA GLY A 199 0.92 1.97 10.12
C GLY A 199 1.29 3.43 9.87
N ARG A 200 1.47 4.19 10.96
CA ARG A 200 1.93 5.58 10.94
C ARG A 200 3.28 5.63 11.61
N TYR A 201 4.31 5.53 10.80
CA TYR A 201 5.69 5.50 11.27
C TYR A 201 6.33 6.86 11.11
N LEU A 202 7.21 7.24 12.02
CA LEU A 202 8.12 8.34 11.77
C LEU A 202 9.01 7.95 10.58
N PRO A 203 9.14 8.81 9.55
CA PRO A 203 9.94 8.47 8.38
C PRO A 203 11.44 8.39 8.68
N GLY A 204 11.89 9.04 9.77
CA GLY A 204 13.32 9.18 10.02
C GLY A 204 14.02 9.73 8.77
N SER A 205 15.21 9.26 8.51
CA SER A 205 16.02 9.75 7.40
C SER A 205 15.47 9.46 5.98
N THR A 206 14.35 8.75 5.84
CA THR A 206 13.72 8.60 4.51
C THR A 206 13.08 9.91 4.02
N ILE A 207 12.68 10.82 4.94
CA ILE A 207 12.17 12.16 4.60
C ILE A 207 13.20 13.00 3.81
N LYS A 208 14.49 12.67 3.93
CA LYS A 208 15.57 13.40 3.26
C LYS A 208 15.49 13.31 1.72
N MET A 209 14.78 12.34 1.17
CA MET A 209 14.44 12.31 -0.25
C MET A 209 13.61 13.54 -0.62
N ILE A 210 12.60 13.86 0.18
CA ILE A 210 11.72 15.03 -0.03
C ILE A 210 12.45 16.33 0.25
N THR A 211 13.23 16.40 1.33
CA THR A 211 14.03 17.59 1.66
C THR A 211 15.05 17.89 0.57
N THR A 212 15.64 16.85 -0.05
CA THR A 212 16.56 17.00 -1.19
C THR A 212 15.83 17.47 -2.44
N ALA A 213 14.67 16.87 -2.78
CA ALA A 213 13.86 17.33 -3.90
C ALA A 213 13.49 18.82 -3.78
N ALA A 214 13.16 19.28 -2.56
CA ALA A 214 12.88 20.68 -2.29
C ALA A 214 14.10 21.59 -2.52
N LEU A 215 15.31 21.14 -2.16
CA LEU A 215 16.55 21.89 -2.45
C LEU A 215 16.81 21.98 -3.95
N LEU A 216 16.76 20.84 -4.66
CA LEU A 216 17.07 20.77 -6.10
C LEU A 216 16.11 21.63 -6.94
N GLU A 217 14.94 21.94 -6.42
CA GLU A 217 13.95 22.80 -7.07
C GLU A 217 13.85 24.21 -6.49
N ALA A 218 14.76 24.59 -5.58
CA ALA A 218 14.84 25.92 -4.98
C ALA A 218 15.96 26.76 -5.65
N PRO A 219 15.66 27.58 -6.66
CA PRO A 219 16.69 28.26 -7.48
C PRO A 219 17.48 29.33 -6.72
N ASP A 220 16.99 29.75 -5.57
CA ASP A 220 17.61 30.75 -4.70
C ASP A 220 18.48 30.13 -3.59
N LEU A 221 18.52 28.81 -3.47
CA LEU A 221 19.38 28.12 -2.52
C LEU A 221 20.64 27.56 -3.21
N ASP A 222 21.74 27.63 -2.47
CA ASP A 222 23.03 27.11 -2.95
C ASP A 222 23.09 25.59 -2.81
N ILE A 223 23.05 24.87 -3.93
CA ILE A 223 23.19 23.41 -3.97
C ILE A 223 24.57 22.94 -3.49
N ASP A 224 25.61 23.77 -3.66
CA ASP A 224 26.97 23.49 -3.24
C ASP A 224 27.23 23.83 -1.77
N MET A 225 26.18 24.19 -1.04
CA MET A 225 26.29 24.52 0.39
C MET A 225 27.05 23.44 1.16
N LYS A 226 27.93 23.86 2.06
CA LYS A 226 28.71 22.98 2.92
C LYS A 226 28.38 23.23 4.38
N VAL A 227 28.20 22.15 5.11
CA VAL A 227 27.92 22.17 6.54
C VAL A 227 28.99 21.43 7.30
N LYS A 228 29.54 22.06 8.33
CA LYS A 228 30.44 21.38 9.26
C LYS A 228 29.60 20.64 10.31
N CYS A 229 29.61 19.31 10.24
CA CYS A 229 28.96 18.43 11.19
C CYS A 229 29.91 18.07 12.34
N LEU A 230 29.56 18.47 13.56
CA LEU A 230 30.34 18.25 14.78
C LEU A 230 29.81 17.05 15.61
N GLY A 231 28.93 16.26 15.06
CA GLY A 231 28.34 15.11 15.73
C GLY A 231 27.37 15.49 16.86
N SER A 232 27.48 14.81 17.98
CA SER A 232 26.64 15.07 19.16
C SER A 232 26.94 16.43 19.83
N LYS A 233 28.06 17.06 19.48
CA LYS A 233 28.47 18.39 19.97
C LYS A 233 27.86 19.52 19.13
N GLU A 234 27.08 19.22 18.09
CA GLU A 234 26.48 20.25 17.26
C GLU A 234 25.47 21.05 18.05
N ILE A 235 25.81 22.31 18.31
CA ILE A 235 24.91 23.30 18.86
C ILE A 235 24.28 24.07 17.70
N VAL A 236 23.44 23.42 16.94
CA VAL A 236 22.39 24.15 16.23
C VAL A 236 21.39 24.55 17.31
N PRO A 237 20.97 25.82 17.44
CA PRO A 237 20.04 26.22 18.50
C PRO A 237 18.81 25.30 18.47
N ALA A 238 18.73 24.36 19.41
CA ALA A 238 17.70 23.31 19.51
C ALA A 238 17.48 22.45 18.22
N GLY A 239 18.44 22.40 17.27
CA GLY A 239 18.28 21.69 16.01
C GLY A 239 18.71 20.22 16.02
N ALA A 240 18.42 19.52 14.92
CA ALA A 240 18.75 18.11 14.73
C ALA A 240 20.26 17.85 14.80
N ARG A 241 20.65 16.82 15.53
CA ARG A 241 22.04 16.44 15.78
C ARG A 241 22.27 14.95 15.48
N GLU A 242 23.54 14.59 15.32
CA GLU A 242 23.91 13.19 15.16
C GLU A 242 23.80 12.43 16.49
N THR A 243 23.08 11.35 16.49
CA THR A 243 22.97 10.43 17.63
C THR A 243 23.88 9.22 17.46
N LEU A 244 24.05 8.75 16.21
CA LEU A 244 24.81 7.54 15.87
C LEU A 244 26.27 7.79 15.51
N THR A 245 26.66 9.06 15.28
CA THR A 245 28.04 9.46 14.94
C THR A 245 28.50 10.59 15.85
N PRO A 246 28.91 10.28 17.09
CA PRO A 246 29.24 11.30 18.09
C PRO A 246 30.36 12.28 17.68
N GLU A 247 31.29 11.81 16.85
CA GLU A 247 32.42 12.62 16.36
C GLU A 247 32.05 13.52 15.17
N GLY A 248 30.89 13.26 14.54
CA GLY A 248 30.41 13.97 13.36
C GLY A 248 31.02 13.50 12.05
N HIS A 249 30.59 14.14 10.97
CA HIS A 249 30.99 13.79 9.60
C HIS A 249 32.06 14.72 9.01
N GLY A 250 32.48 15.75 9.75
CA GLY A 250 33.32 16.81 9.24
C GLY A 250 32.55 17.79 8.36
N THR A 251 33.22 18.39 7.37
CA THR A 251 32.57 19.31 6.42
C THR A 251 32.00 18.50 5.26
N VAL A 252 30.67 18.49 5.11
CA VAL A 252 29.94 17.72 4.09
C VAL A 252 29.12 18.64 3.19
N GLY A 253 29.09 18.30 1.89
CA GLY A 253 28.12 18.82 0.91
C GLY A 253 26.94 17.85 0.74
N LEU A 254 26.02 18.13 -0.19
CA LEU A 254 24.79 17.38 -0.40
C LEU A 254 25.03 15.88 -0.58
N GLN A 255 25.86 15.49 -1.54
CA GLN A 255 26.13 14.08 -1.86
C GLN A 255 26.63 13.29 -0.63
N GLU A 256 27.66 13.82 0.05
CA GLU A 256 28.22 13.14 1.21
C GLU A 256 27.25 13.13 2.41
N ALA A 257 26.49 14.21 2.59
CA ALA A 257 25.47 14.31 3.63
C ALA A 257 24.31 13.34 3.39
N PHE A 258 23.87 13.17 2.15
CA PHE A 258 22.82 12.22 1.79
C PHE A 258 23.29 10.78 1.98
N ARG A 259 24.50 10.46 1.48
CA ARG A 259 25.14 9.16 1.59
C ARG A 259 25.33 8.71 3.05
N LYS A 260 25.84 9.63 3.91
CA LYS A 260 26.06 9.40 5.34
C LYS A 260 24.83 9.65 6.19
N SER A 261 23.75 10.12 5.58
CA SER A 261 22.51 10.50 6.27
C SER A 261 22.69 11.55 7.35
N CYS A 262 23.51 12.60 7.10
CA CYS A 262 23.91 13.63 8.07
C CYS A 262 22.73 14.48 8.55
N ASN A 263 22.36 14.38 9.83
CA ASN A 263 21.27 15.15 10.40
C ASN A 263 21.59 16.65 10.49
N ALA A 264 22.85 17.00 10.80
CA ALA A 264 23.28 18.41 10.88
C ALA A 264 23.10 19.14 9.54
N PHE A 265 23.44 18.49 8.41
CA PHE A 265 23.22 19.05 7.08
C PHE A 265 21.74 19.24 6.78
N PHE A 266 20.94 18.17 6.91
CA PHE A 266 19.53 18.19 6.57
C PHE A 266 18.68 19.04 7.50
N GLY A 267 19.06 19.14 8.78
CA GLY A 267 18.44 20.05 9.70
C GLY A 267 18.67 21.53 9.31
N LYS A 268 19.89 21.89 8.89
CA LYS A 268 20.19 23.25 8.39
C LYS A 268 19.51 23.51 7.04
N LEU A 269 19.47 22.50 6.18
CA LEU A 269 18.77 22.59 4.90
C LEU A 269 17.27 22.85 5.10
N ALA A 270 16.61 22.14 6.00
CA ALA A 270 15.19 22.37 6.30
C ALA A 270 14.94 23.80 6.80
N ILE A 271 15.86 24.34 7.62
CA ILE A 271 15.78 25.76 8.06
C ILE A 271 15.92 26.72 6.86
N ALA A 272 16.87 26.44 5.95
CA ALA A 272 17.10 27.28 4.77
C ALA A 272 15.92 27.24 3.79
N LEU A 273 15.31 26.07 3.57
CA LEU A 273 14.09 25.90 2.76
C LEU A 273 12.92 26.68 3.35
N GLY A 274 12.80 26.72 4.66
CA GLY A 274 11.64 27.25 5.34
C GLY A 274 10.43 26.30 5.32
N ARG A 275 9.48 26.59 6.19
CA ARG A 275 8.29 25.74 6.42
C ARG A 275 7.41 25.61 5.16
N GLU A 276 7.19 26.70 4.46
CA GLU A 276 6.28 26.72 3.30
C GLU A 276 6.77 25.80 2.18
N ARG A 277 8.02 25.94 1.74
CA ARG A 277 8.60 25.11 0.66
C ARG A 277 8.71 23.65 1.05
N PHE A 278 9.04 23.39 2.31
CA PHE A 278 9.13 22.01 2.80
C PHE A 278 7.76 21.34 2.81
N ASN A 279 6.71 22.06 3.28
CA ASN A 279 5.33 21.56 3.25
C ASN A 279 4.84 21.36 1.82
N GLU A 280 5.01 22.37 0.95
CA GLU A 280 4.61 22.28 -0.47
C GLU A 280 5.24 21.08 -1.16
N LYS A 281 6.55 20.87 -0.98
CA LYS A 281 7.22 19.70 -1.57
C LYS A 281 6.70 18.39 -0.98
N ALA A 282 6.45 18.32 0.30
CA ALA A 282 5.86 17.13 0.91
C ALA A 282 4.43 16.86 0.38
N GLU A 283 3.64 17.90 0.17
CA GLU A 283 2.30 17.77 -0.44
C GLU A 283 2.37 17.28 -1.88
N ASN A 284 3.36 17.73 -2.67
CA ASN A 284 3.60 17.21 -4.02
C ASN A 284 3.92 15.71 -4.01
N PHE A 285 4.54 15.21 -2.95
CA PHE A 285 4.76 13.78 -2.73
C PHE A 285 3.58 13.07 -2.05
N GLY A 286 2.42 13.72 -1.90
CA GLY A 286 1.19 13.13 -1.36
C GLY A 286 1.04 13.19 0.17
N PHE A 287 1.90 13.90 0.91
CA PHE A 287 1.66 14.16 2.33
C PHE A 287 0.43 15.05 2.50
N ASN A 288 -0.30 14.87 3.59
CA ASN A 288 -1.54 15.57 3.89
C ASN A 288 -2.66 15.34 2.85
N GLN A 289 -2.47 14.42 1.92
CA GLN A 289 -3.45 14.03 0.91
C GLN A 289 -4.05 12.66 1.23
N ASP A 290 -5.26 12.42 0.73
CA ASP A 290 -5.89 11.11 0.83
C ASP A 290 -5.30 10.20 -0.26
N LEU A 291 -4.52 9.21 0.15
CA LEU A 291 -3.98 8.19 -0.72
C LEU A 291 -4.88 6.95 -0.73
N VAL A 292 -4.92 6.27 -1.86
CA VAL A 292 -5.69 5.05 -2.04
C VAL A 292 -4.84 3.93 -2.66
N LEU A 293 -5.25 2.69 -2.43
CA LEU A 293 -4.79 1.50 -3.15
C LEU A 293 -6.02 0.88 -3.82
N GLY A 294 -6.26 1.19 -5.10
CA GLY A 294 -7.55 0.90 -5.73
C GLY A 294 -8.68 1.56 -4.92
N ASN A 295 -9.61 0.75 -4.40
CA ASN A 295 -10.71 1.22 -3.55
C ASN A 295 -10.37 1.24 -2.04
N PHE A 296 -9.16 0.82 -1.65
CA PHE A 296 -8.74 0.87 -0.24
C PHE A 296 -8.35 2.28 0.18
N LYS A 297 -8.74 2.67 1.37
CA LYS A 297 -8.20 3.86 2.03
C LYS A 297 -6.87 3.49 2.70
N ILE A 298 -5.87 4.35 2.53
CA ILE A 298 -4.57 4.24 3.20
C ILE A 298 -4.52 5.29 4.32
N ALA A 299 -3.81 5.00 5.41
CA ALA A 299 -3.57 6.00 6.43
C ALA A 299 -2.86 7.21 5.82
N GLN A 300 -3.45 8.38 5.98
CA GLN A 300 -2.87 9.64 5.51
C GLN A 300 -1.50 9.84 6.13
N SER A 301 -0.48 10.01 5.31
CA SER A 301 0.83 10.46 5.75
C SER A 301 0.76 11.95 6.04
N ARG A 302 1.40 12.37 7.12
CA ARG A 302 1.28 13.75 7.62
C ARG A 302 2.62 14.42 7.72
N LEU A 303 2.65 15.67 7.32
CA LEU A 303 3.66 16.66 7.65
C LEU A 303 2.90 17.88 8.20
N ASP A 304 2.67 17.90 9.50
CA ASP A 304 1.94 18.95 10.22
C ASP A 304 2.88 19.56 11.26
N LEU A 305 3.40 20.74 10.94
CA LEU A 305 4.41 21.43 11.73
C LEU A 305 3.74 22.53 12.55
N GLN A 306 3.46 22.25 13.81
CA GLN A 306 2.79 23.16 14.75
C GLN A 306 3.80 23.96 15.60
N GLU A 307 4.95 23.34 15.93
CA GLU A 307 5.94 23.94 16.80
C GLU A 307 6.64 25.13 16.14
N PRO A 308 6.74 26.26 16.82
CA PRO A 308 7.43 27.43 16.28
C PRO A 308 8.95 27.27 16.30
N GLY A 309 9.62 28.01 15.41
CA GLY A 309 11.06 28.18 15.41
C GLY A 309 11.82 27.18 14.53
N GLN A 310 13.11 27.51 14.38
CA GLN A 310 14.02 26.81 13.49
C GLN A 310 14.39 25.40 14.00
N GLY A 311 14.41 25.21 15.31
CA GLY A 311 14.75 23.92 15.92
C GLY A 311 13.74 22.84 15.55
N ALA A 312 12.45 23.13 15.65
CA ALA A 312 11.38 22.21 15.27
C ALA A 312 11.46 21.84 13.78
N LEU A 313 11.62 22.85 12.92
CA LEU A 313 11.76 22.64 11.48
C LEU A 313 13.01 21.79 11.15
N SER A 314 14.10 22.00 11.86
CA SER A 314 15.33 21.19 11.72
C SER A 314 15.09 19.71 12.02
N TRP A 315 14.38 19.39 13.11
CA TRP A 315 14.03 18.03 13.47
C TRP A 315 13.02 17.39 12.51
N ALA A 316 12.03 18.16 12.05
CA ALA A 316 11.09 17.70 11.02
C ALA A 316 11.81 17.35 9.71
N GLY A 317 12.79 18.14 9.30
CA GLY A 317 13.60 17.91 8.10
C GLY A 317 14.47 16.64 8.13
N VAL A 318 14.61 16.01 9.29
CA VAL A 318 15.27 14.70 9.45
C VAL A 318 14.30 13.59 9.81
N GLY A 319 12.98 13.89 9.81
CA GLY A 319 11.92 12.92 10.05
C GLY A 319 11.77 12.50 11.51
N GLN A 320 12.22 13.33 12.45
CA GLN A 320 12.08 13.16 13.89
C GLN A 320 11.44 14.40 14.50
N PRO A 321 10.12 14.58 14.38
CA PRO A 321 9.43 15.76 14.88
C PRO A 321 9.52 15.85 16.41
N ILE A 322 9.43 17.07 16.93
CA ILE A 322 9.40 17.35 18.35
C ILE A 322 8.07 18.00 18.75
N GLY A 323 7.73 17.92 20.03
CA GLY A 323 6.54 18.57 20.58
C GLY A 323 5.25 18.06 19.94
N GLN A 324 4.45 18.97 19.40
CA GLN A 324 3.19 18.66 18.74
C GLN A 324 3.29 18.45 17.23
N ASP A 325 4.48 18.60 16.66
CA ASP A 325 4.71 18.35 15.24
C ASP A 325 4.42 16.87 14.91
N LYS A 326 3.79 16.64 13.76
CA LYS A 326 3.46 15.30 13.26
C LYS A 326 4.10 15.09 11.91
N VAL A 327 5.07 14.20 11.84
CA VAL A 327 5.67 13.73 10.59
C VAL A 327 5.54 12.22 10.56
N THR A 328 4.58 11.71 9.80
CA THR A 328 4.31 10.27 9.72
C THR A 328 4.12 9.80 8.29
N VAL A 329 4.50 8.57 8.00
CA VAL A 329 4.36 7.94 6.71
C VAL A 329 3.87 6.50 6.87
N SER A 330 3.00 6.03 5.96
CA SER A 330 2.67 4.61 5.86
C SER A 330 3.69 3.88 4.96
N PRO A 331 3.93 2.59 5.18
CA PRO A 331 4.82 1.80 4.32
C PRO A 331 4.38 1.80 2.85
N MET A 332 3.07 1.77 2.60
CA MET A 332 2.51 1.86 1.25
C MET A 332 2.87 3.18 0.57
N HIS A 333 2.69 4.30 1.27
CA HIS A 333 3.07 5.61 0.74
C HIS A 333 4.59 5.73 0.56
N LEU A 334 5.37 5.16 1.47
CA LEU A 334 6.83 5.17 1.37
C LEU A 334 7.33 4.40 0.13
N ALA A 335 6.68 3.29 -0.24
CA ALA A 335 6.94 2.58 -1.49
C ALA A 335 6.56 3.42 -2.72
N ALA A 336 5.42 4.11 -2.66
CA ALA A 336 4.97 5.00 -3.74
C ALA A 336 5.91 6.21 -3.92
N ILE A 337 6.45 6.79 -2.85
CA ILE A 337 7.47 7.85 -2.90
C ILE A 337 8.73 7.36 -3.61
N ALA A 338 9.24 6.17 -3.24
CA ALA A 338 10.40 5.59 -3.90
C ALA A 338 10.10 5.29 -5.37
N GLY A 339 8.92 4.79 -5.69
CA GLY A 339 8.45 4.56 -7.05
C GLY A 339 8.35 5.83 -7.87
N ALA A 340 7.88 6.92 -7.29
CA ALA A 340 7.80 8.21 -7.99
C ALA A 340 9.19 8.73 -8.40
N ILE A 341 10.21 8.57 -7.55
CA ILE A 341 11.59 8.95 -7.88
C ILE A 341 12.12 8.07 -9.02
N ALA A 342 11.82 6.75 -8.98
CA ALA A 342 12.22 5.81 -10.03
C ALA A 342 11.51 6.07 -11.37
N ASN A 343 10.34 6.68 -11.35
CA ASN A 343 9.47 6.98 -12.49
C ASN A 343 9.50 8.47 -12.85
N ASP A 344 10.67 9.02 -13.01
CA ASP A 344 10.90 10.42 -13.47
C ASP A 344 10.14 11.49 -12.67
N GLY A 345 9.86 11.22 -11.40
CA GLY A 345 9.15 12.14 -10.51
C GLY A 345 7.63 11.98 -10.54
N VAL A 346 7.09 11.01 -11.26
CA VAL A 346 5.65 10.76 -11.37
C VAL A 346 5.24 9.58 -10.49
N MET A 347 4.38 9.83 -9.51
CA MET A 347 3.77 8.79 -8.69
C MET A 347 2.58 8.19 -9.44
N MET A 348 2.64 6.89 -9.71
CA MET A 348 1.50 6.17 -10.26
C MET A 348 0.48 5.86 -9.16
N LYS A 349 -0.79 5.82 -9.52
CA LYS A 349 -1.87 5.49 -8.58
C LYS A 349 -1.81 4.02 -8.18
N PRO A 350 -1.56 3.73 -6.90
CA PRO A 350 -1.48 2.35 -6.46
C PRO A 350 -2.79 1.59 -6.68
N ASN A 351 -2.71 0.41 -7.24
CA ASN A 351 -3.85 -0.45 -7.52
C ASN A 351 -3.59 -1.91 -7.15
N VAL A 352 -4.65 -2.64 -6.82
CA VAL A 352 -4.59 -4.04 -6.40
C VAL A 352 -5.52 -4.94 -7.23
N LEU A 353 -6.56 -4.37 -7.87
CA LEU A 353 -7.49 -5.12 -8.72
C LEU A 353 -7.02 -5.08 -10.17
N LEU A 354 -6.61 -6.22 -10.70
CA LEU A 354 -6.20 -6.36 -12.10
C LEU A 354 -7.41 -6.51 -13.02
N GLN A 355 -8.34 -7.40 -12.65
CA GLN A 355 -9.49 -7.72 -13.47
C GLN A 355 -10.67 -8.20 -12.61
N GLU A 356 -11.88 -7.92 -13.06
CA GLU A 356 -13.13 -8.51 -12.59
C GLU A 356 -13.82 -9.22 -13.73
N THR A 357 -14.26 -10.47 -13.52
CA THR A 357 -14.99 -11.27 -14.50
C THR A 357 -16.30 -11.77 -13.91
N ASP A 358 -17.36 -11.75 -14.71
CA ASP A 358 -18.63 -12.35 -14.32
C ASP A 358 -18.59 -13.90 -14.42
N PRO A 359 -19.57 -14.62 -13.83
CA PRO A 359 -19.61 -16.09 -13.86
C PRO A 359 -19.67 -16.71 -15.27
N LEU A 360 -19.95 -15.93 -16.32
CA LEU A 360 -19.90 -16.36 -17.72
C LEU A 360 -18.55 -16.08 -18.38
N GLY A 361 -17.58 -15.53 -17.63
CA GLY A 361 -16.25 -15.20 -18.12
C GLY A 361 -16.16 -13.85 -18.84
N ALA A 362 -17.20 -13.01 -18.79
CA ALA A 362 -17.14 -11.68 -19.39
C ALA A 362 -16.40 -10.71 -18.47
N VAL A 363 -15.43 -10.00 -19.03
CA VAL A 363 -14.66 -8.98 -18.30
C VAL A 363 -15.55 -7.78 -18.01
N LYS A 364 -15.69 -7.44 -16.73
CA LYS A 364 -16.46 -6.29 -16.21
C LYS A 364 -15.57 -5.10 -15.93
N TYR A 365 -14.36 -5.36 -15.47
CA TYR A 365 -13.32 -4.39 -15.20
C TYR A 365 -11.97 -4.93 -15.61
N SER A 366 -11.15 -4.09 -16.20
CA SER A 366 -9.74 -4.31 -16.44
C SER A 366 -8.97 -3.06 -16.05
N ARG A 367 -7.89 -3.23 -15.32
CA ARG A 367 -7.06 -2.15 -14.79
C ARG A 367 -6.36 -1.39 -15.93
N GLU A 368 -6.35 -0.07 -15.81
CA GLU A 368 -5.50 0.83 -16.60
C GLU A 368 -4.56 1.57 -15.64
N ALA A 369 -3.30 1.81 -16.06
CA ALA A 369 -2.34 2.59 -15.30
C ALA A 369 -2.77 4.06 -15.30
N GLU A 370 -2.71 4.71 -14.14
CA GLU A 370 -3.13 6.10 -13.95
C GLU A 370 -2.03 6.86 -13.19
N GLU A 371 -1.63 8.02 -13.71
CA GLU A 371 -0.76 8.95 -12.98
C GLU A 371 -1.54 9.57 -11.80
N TYR A 372 -0.87 9.71 -10.66
CA TYR A 372 -1.50 10.19 -9.44
C TYR A 372 -1.00 11.57 -9.02
N TYR A 373 0.32 11.71 -8.87
CA TYR A 373 0.97 12.97 -8.52
C TYR A 373 2.23 13.21 -9.33
N SER A 374 2.45 14.47 -9.74
CA SER A 374 3.75 14.95 -10.19
C SER A 374 4.54 15.44 -8.97
N CYS A 375 5.40 14.59 -8.44
CA CYS A 375 6.11 14.79 -7.16
C CYS A 375 7.29 15.76 -7.31
N CYS A 376 8.05 15.62 -8.38
CA CYS A 376 9.19 16.47 -8.71
C CYS A 376 9.48 16.43 -10.22
N ARG A 377 10.38 17.28 -10.67
CA ARG A 377 10.84 17.28 -12.07
C ARG A 377 11.70 16.05 -12.36
N SER A 378 11.75 15.61 -13.62
CA SER A 378 12.55 14.47 -14.07
C SER A 378 14.06 14.67 -13.79
N ASP A 379 14.60 15.88 -13.98
CA ASP A 379 15.99 16.19 -13.63
C ASP A 379 16.27 16.06 -12.12
N THR A 380 15.30 16.44 -11.28
CA THR A 380 15.34 16.27 -9.83
C THR A 380 15.28 14.78 -9.43
N ALA A 381 14.45 14.00 -10.10
CA ALA A 381 14.35 12.56 -9.88
C ALA A 381 15.67 11.84 -10.25
N ALA A 382 16.29 12.20 -11.38
CA ALA A 382 17.57 11.66 -11.82
C ALA A 382 18.71 11.95 -10.82
N GLU A 383 18.78 13.18 -10.30
CA GLU A 383 19.78 13.54 -9.27
C GLU A 383 19.54 12.76 -7.96
N LEU A 384 18.27 12.59 -7.55
CA LEU A 384 17.91 11.76 -6.40
C LEU A 384 18.30 10.30 -6.61
N GLU A 385 18.14 9.74 -7.82
CA GLU A 385 18.56 8.38 -8.15
C GLU A 385 20.06 8.19 -7.92
N GLU A 386 20.90 9.12 -8.40
CA GLU A 386 22.36 9.06 -8.20
C GLU A 386 22.71 9.10 -6.71
N LEU A 387 22.07 9.99 -5.94
CA LEU A 387 22.27 10.08 -4.50
C LEU A 387 21.82 8.80 -3.76
N MET A 388 20.69 8.22 -4.14
CA MET A 388 20.15 6.98 -3.57
C MET A 388 20.99 5.76 -3.94
N LEU A 389 21.56 5.71 -5.14
CA LEU A 389 22.55 4.72 -5.54
C LEU A 389 23.82 4.80 -4.69
N ASP A 390 24.33 6.00 -4.42
CA ASP A 390 25.52 6.18 -3.58
C ASP A 390 25.27 5.73 -2.12
N VAL A 391 24.06 5.91 -1.59
CA VAL A 391 23.66 5.36 -0.28
C VAL A 391 23.83 3.85 -0.23
N VAL A 392 23.39 3.13 -1.28
CA VAL A 392 23.49 1.66 -1.34
C VAL A 392 24.90 1.20 -1.67
N ASN A 393 25.61 1.88 -2.56
CA ASN A 393 26.95 1.47 -2.97
C ASN A 393 28.02 1.71 -1.89
N SER A 394 27.93 2.84 -1.18
CA SER A 394 29.00 3.30 -0.30
C SER A 394 28.55 3.93 1.02
N GLY A 395 27.22 4.10 1.21
CA GLY A 395 26.64 4.80 2.34
C GLY A 395 26.00 3.90 3.41
N THR A 396 24.96 4.44 4.06
CA THR A 396 24.23 3.77 5.13
C THR A 396 23.42 2.56 4.66
N GLY A 397 23.13 2.48 3.37
CA GLY A 397 22.35 1.41 2.73
C GLY A 397 23.17 0.24 2.19
N LYS A 398 24.47 0.12 2.50
CA LYS A 398 25.36 -0.94 1.97
C LYS A 398 24.82 -2.37 2.10
N ARG A 399 24.01 -2.62 3.09
CA ARG A 399 23.37 -3.93 3.31
C ARG A 399 22.30 -4.26 2.26
N ALA A 400 21.82 -3.25 1.52
CA ALA A 400 20.95 -3.47 0.37
C ALA A 400 21.70 -3.82 -0.92
N ARG A 401 23.02 -3.72 -0.96
CA ARG A 401 23.79 -4.06 -2.15
C ARG A 401 23.67 -5.54 -2.50
N ARG A 402 23.39 -5.83 -3.77
CA ARG A 402 23.39 -7.19 -4.35
C ARG A 402 24.18 -7.17 -5.65
N ASP A 403 25.02 -8.19 -5.87
CA ASP A 403 25.80 -8.31 -7.09
C ASP A 403 24.88 -8.50 -8.31
N GLY A 404 25.14 -7.76 -9.36
CA GLY A 404 24.35 -7.78 -10.60
C GLY A 404 23.07 -6.95 -10.56
N LEU A 405 22.70 -6.34 -9.40
CA LEU A 405 21.53 -5.47 -9.28
C LEU A 405 21.94 -4.03 -8.99
N LYS A 406 21.27 -3.08 -9.64
CA LYS A 406 21.40 -1.66 -9.34
C LYS A 406 20.22 -1.25 -8.44
N ILE A 407 20.44 -1.21 -7.14
CA ILE A 407 19.43 -0.80 -6.16
C ILE A 407 19.73 0.62 -5.72
N ALA A 408 18.77 1.51 -5.91
CA ALA A 408 18.76 2.84 -5.33
C ALA A 408 17.87 2.87 -4.10
N GLY A 409 18.28 3.54 -3.00
CA GLY A 409 17.45 3.55 -1.82
C GLY A 409 17.97 4.42 -0.68
N LYS A 410 17.10 4.63 0.30
CA LYS A 410 17.38 5.41 1.51
C LYS A 410 16.98 4.63 2.76
N THR A 411 17.89 4.53 3.71
CA THR A 411 17.64 4.00 5.03
C THR A 411 16.97 5.04 5.93
N GLY A 412 16.09 4.59 6.81
CA GLY A 412 15.52 5.36 7.91
C GLY A 412 15.73 4.64 9.23
N THR A 413 16.01 5.41 10.26
CA THR A 413 15.96 4.98 11.65
C THR A 413 15.09 5.99 12.39
N ALA A 414 14.06 5.50 13.06
CA ALA A 414 13.10 6.34 13.76
C ALA A 414 12.99 5.87 15.21
N GLU A 415 13.23 6.79 16.13
CA GLU A 415 13.06 6.55 17.55
C GLU A 415 11.69 7.04 17.99
N MET A 416 10.90 6.17 18.62
CA MET A 416 9.60 6.49 19.17
C MET A 416 9.60 6.16 20.67
N THR A 417 8.96 7.00 21.46
CA THR A 417 8.67 6.64 22.85
C THR A 417 7.29 6.01 22.89
N ASN A 418 7.19 4.76 23.33
CA ASN A 418 5.91 4.08 23.48
C ASN A 418 5.15 4.57 24.72
N ASP A 419 3.92 4.09 24.93
CA ASP A 419 3.04 4.48 26.03
C ASP A 419 3.64 4.17 27.40
N ASP A 420 4.55 3.22 27.50
CA ASP A 420 5.30 2.86 28.72
C ASP A 420 6.55 3.72 28.95
N GLY A 421 6.79 4.73 28.10
CA GLY A 421 7.96 5.60 28.17
C GLY A 421 9.27 4.96 27.69
N LYS A 422 9.19 3.78 27.05
CA LYS A 422 10.34 3.07 26.49
C LYS A 422 10.61 3.53 25.06
N ILE A 423 11.88 3.76 24.74
CA ILE A 423 12.29 4.09 23.38
C ILE A 423 12.23 2.81 22.51
N GLU A 424 11.45 2.85 21.47
CA GLU A 424 11.41 1.85 20.40
C GLU A 424 12.06 2.44 19.16
N VAL A 425 12.90 1.65 18.50
CA VAL A 425 13.63 2.06 17.30
C VAL A 425 13.11 1.25 16.12
N ASN A 426 12.57 1.94 15.12
CA ASN A 426 12.12 1.30 13.89
C ASN A 426 13.18 1.46 12.80
N SER A 427 13.42 0.37 12.05
CA SER A 427 14.29 0.36 10.88
C SER A 427 13.44 0.43 9.62
N LEU A 428 13.74 1.41 8.76
CA LEU A 428 13.05 1.63 7.51
C LEU A 428 14.03 1.55 6.32
N PHE A 429 13.52 1.11 5.21
CA PHE A 429 14.18 1.22 3.92
C PHE A 429 13.13 1.52 2.85
N ALA A 430 13.41 2.51 2.01
CA ALA A 430 12.64 2.79 0.80
C ALA A 430 13.60 2.87 -0.38
N GLY A 431 13.28 2.20 -1.46
CA GLY A 431 14.14 2.16 -2.63
C GLY A 431 13.52 1.39 -3.77
N TYR A 432 14.28 1.21 -4.82
CA TYR A 432 13.83 0.56 -6.05
C TYR A 432 14.99 -0.12 -6.79
N LEU A 433 14.62 -0.97 -7.72
CA LEU A 433 15.52 -1.59 -8.68
C LEU A 433 15.54 -0.76 -9.97
N ILE A 434 16.70 -0.32 -10.38
CA ILE A 434 16.88 0.32 -11.69
C ILE A 434 16.98 -0.78 -12.73
N SER A 435 15.91 -1.00 -13.49
CA SER A 435 15.79 -2.08 -14.46
C SER A 435 14.64 -1.85 -15.42
N ASP A 436 14.90 -1.93 -16.71
CA ASP A 436 13.87 -1.82 -17.76
C ASP A 436 12.89 -2.99 -17.76
N SER A 437 13.28 -4.15 -17.22
CA SER A 437 12.46 -5.36 -17.21
C SER A 437 11.71 -5.60 -15.91
N HIS A 438 12.15 -4.97 -14.80
CA HIS A 438 11.59 -5.14 -13.48
C HIS A 438 11.48 -3.78 -12.76
N PRO A 439 10.49 -2.98 -13.12
CA PRO A 439 10.28 -1.65 -12.52
C PRO A 439 9.71 -1.78 -11.09
N LEU A 440 10.57 -2.12 -10.13
CA LEU A 440 10.19 -2.52 -8.78
C LEU A 440 10.58 -1.47 -7.75
N ALA A 441 9.59 -0.93 -7.01
CA ALA A 441 9.80 -0.11 -5.82
C ALA A 441 9.41 -0.88 -4.56
N VAL A 442 10.20 -0.75 -3.50
CA VAL A 442 10.02 -1.47 -2.24
C VAL A 442 10.07 -0.52 -1.05
N ALA A 443 9.19 -0.74 -0.07
CA ALA A 443 9.35 -0.22 1.28
C ALA A 443 9.30 -1.35 2.31
N VAL A 444 10.21 -1.29 3.27
CA VAL A 444 10.26 -2.20 4.41
C VAL A 444 10.30 -1.38 5.68
N VAL A 445 9.43 -1.72 6.61
CA VAL A 445 9.44 -1.19 7.97
C VAL A 445 9.51 -2.35 8.95
N LEU A 446 10.50 -2.35 9.82
CA LEU A 446 10.69 -3.34 10.88
C LEU A 446 10.67 -2.65 12.24
N GLU A 447 9.76 -3.09 13.10
CA GLU A 447 9.60 -2.57 14.45
C GLU A 447 10.61 -3.22 15.41
N GLY A 448 11.20 -2.43 16.32
CA GLY A 448 12.13 -2.89 17.34
C GLY A 448 13.61 -2.73 16.98
N GLU A 449 14.45 -2.80 18.03
CA GLU A 449 15.89 -2.57 17.94
C GLU A 449 16.63 -3.64 17.12
N ASN A 450 17.79 -3.25 16.57
CA ASN A 450 18.73 -4.14 15.85
C ASN A 450 18.11 -4.84 14.63
N ARG A 451 17.18 -4.17 13.93
CA ARG A 451 16.57 -4.65 12.70
C ARG A 451 17.26 -4.05 11.49
N ASP A 452 17.20 -4.75 10.38
CA ASP A 452 17.85 -4.35 9.13
C ASP A 452 16.87 -4.41 7.95
N ALA A 453 16.12 -3.33 7.78
CA ALA A 453 15.16 -3.20 6.70
C ALA A 453 15.84 -3.19 5.31
N ALA A 454 17.09 -2.71 5.22
CA ALA A 454 17.82 -2.65 3.95
C ALA A 454 18.13 -4.06 3.41
N THR A 455 18.57 -4.98 4.27
CA THR A 455 18.80 -6.38 3.87
C THR A 455 17.51 -7.05 3.42
N VAL A 456 16.42 -6.88 4.18
CA VAL A 456 15.12 -7.47 3.85
C VAL A 456 14.58 -6.94 2.52
N ALA A 457 14.70 -5.64 2.27
CA ALA A 457 14.30 -5.01 1.02
C ALA A 457 15.09 -5.54 -0.18
N ALA A 458 16.41 -5.67 -0.02
CA ALA A 458 17.28 -6.20 -1.08
C ALA A 458 17.01 -7.67 -1.38
N ASP A 459 16.74 -8.50 -0.36
CA ASP A 459 16.36 -9.91 -0.56
C ASP A 459 15.00 -10.04 -1.26
N MET A 460 14.09 -9.08 -1.02
CA MET A 460 12.81 -9.02 -1.72
C MET A 460 13.00 -8.63 -3.19
N LEU A 461 13.76 -7.56 -3.47
CA LEU A 461 14.07 -7.11 -4.83
C LEU A 461 14.85 -8.16 -5.62
N GLN A 462 15.84 -8.81 -4.99
CA GLN A 462 16.62 -9.86 -5.63
C GLN A 462 15.75 -11.06 -6.05
N TYR A 463 14.85 -11.48 -5.17
CA TYR A 463 13.92 -12.55 -5.50
C TYR A 463 12.95 -12.13 -6.60
N ALA A 464 12.38 -10.93 -6.52
CA ALA A 464 11.45 -10.41 -7.51
C ALA A 464 12.11 -10.30 -8.90
N ALA A 465 13.37 -9.86 -8.98
CA ALA A 465 14.13 -9.81 -10.22
C ALA A 465 14.50 -11.18 -10.80
N SER A 466 14.37 -12.26 -10.02
CA SER A 466 14.68 -13.64 -10.46
C SER A 466 13.51 -14.41 -11.02
N ILE A 467 12.31 -13.86 -10.97
CA ILE A 467 11.08 -14.49 -11.47
C ILE A 467 10.42 -13.64 -12.55
N ALA A 468 9.69 -14.28 -13.46
CA ALA A 468 8.82 -13.55 -14.38
C ALA A 468 7.63 -12.96 -13.60
N ILE A 469 7.40 -11.68 -13.76
CA ILE A 469 6.23 -10.98 -13.23
C ILE A 469 5.34 -10.67 -14.43
N PRO A 470 4.07 -11.18 -14.44
CA PRO A 470 3.15 -10.99 -15.55
C PRO A 470 2.82 -9.53 -15.81
#